data_7d5c92d3e1c33d22c485263fd11cbc35
#
_entry.id   7d5c92d3e1c33d22c485263fd11cbc35
#
_cell.length_a   1.000
_cell.length_b   1.000
_cell.length_c   1.000
_cell.angle_alpha   90.00
_cell.angle_beta   90.00
_cell.angle_gamma   90.00
#
_symmetry.space_group_name_H-M   'P 1'
#
loop_
_entity.id
_entity.type
_entity.pdbx_description
1 polymer ?
#
loop_
_entity_poly.entity_id
_entity_poly.type
_entity_poly.pdbx_seq_one_letter_code
_entity_poly.pdbx_strand_id
1 'polypeptide(L)'
;FPHHECEIAQSTAALGHDSARYWVHNNMITINGKKMGKSYNNFITLEQMFNGDHPALEQAYSPMTVRFFILQAHYRSTLDFSNEALQAAEKGLDRLMKDIEALHKAPVSASSSFNVDEIESRCAEAMADDLNWPIVISTMFDYVRLFNQLSEGKQTLTAEDKAKAEATVQRWVF
;
A
#
# COMPACT_ATOMS: atom_id res chain seq x y z
N PHE A 1 -21.95 -10.67 -7.00
CA PHE A 1 -22.83 -9.64 -7.56
C PHE A 1 -24.30 -9.74 -7.07
N PRO A 2 -24.96 -10.91 -6.95
CA PRO A 2 -26.36 -10.97 -6.50
C PRO A 2 -26.63 -10.32 -5.14
N HIS A 3 -25.69 -10.37 -4.20
CA HIS A 3 -25.82 -9.69 -2.91
C HIS A 3 -25.88 -8.18 -3.06
N HIS A 4 -25.05 -7.62 -3.92
CA HIS A 4 -24.98 -6.18 -4.14
C HIS A 4 -26.24 -5.67 -4.84
N GLU A 5 -26.83 -6.42 -5.76
CA GLU A 5 -28.14 -6.11 -6.34
C GLU A 5 -29.25 -6.08 -5.29
N CYS A 6 -29.25 -7.05 -4.37
CA CYS A 6 -30.19 -7.05 -3.25
C CYS A 6 -29.95 -5.85 -2.31
N GLU A 7 -28.72 -5.49 -2.06
CA GLU A 7 -28.34 -4.34 -1.23
C GLU A 7 -28.80 -3.02 -1.88
N ILE A 8 -28.57 -2.85 -3.17
CA ILE A 8 -29.05 -1.70 -3.94
C ILE A 8 -30.58 -1.62 -3.87
N ALA A 9 -31.28 -2.71 -4.13
CA ALA A 9 -32.72 -2.76 -4.10
C ALA A 9 -33.31 -2.40 -2.71
N GLN A 10 -32.73 -2.94 -1.63
CA GLN A 10 -33.13 -2.63 -0.27
C GLN A 10 -32.86 -1.18 0.10
N SER A 11 -31.68 -0.67 -0.23
CA SER A 11 -31.31 0.72 0.04
C SER A 11 -32.19 1.71 -0.73
N THR A 12 -32.44 1.44 -2.00
CA THR A 12 -33.31 2.29 -2.84
C THR A 12 -34.75 2.27 -2.33
N ALA A 13 -35.27 1.12 -1.93
CA ALA A 13 -36.60 1.02 -1.35
C ALA A 13 -36.72 1.77 -0.01
N ALA A 14 -35.69 1.76 0.83
CA ALA A 14 -35.69 2.40 2.14
C ALA A 14 -35.44 3.92 2.07
N LEU A 15 -34.54 4.36 1.19
CA LEU A 15 -34.03 5.73 1.14
C LEU A 15 -34.63 6.56 -0.02
N GLY A 16 -35.22 5.92 -1.02
CA GLY A 16 -35.72 6.57 -2.25
C GLY A 16 -34.60 6.95 -3.24
N HIS A 17 -33.38 6.54 -2.99
CA HIS A 17 -32.20 6.77 -3.84
C HIS A 17 -31.13 5.70 -3.61
N ASP A 18 -30.15 5.60 -4.51
CA ASP A 18 -29.01 4.71 -4.36
C ASP A 18 -28.16 5.09 -3.15
N SER A 19 -27.70 4.09 -2.37
CA SER A 19 -26.89 4.29 -1.17
C SER A 19 -25.41 4.62 -1.46
N ALA A 20 -24.93 4.28 -2.64
CA ALA A 20 -23.54 4.48 -3.05
C ALA A 20 -23.45 5.02 -4.48
N ARG A 21 -22.51 5.95 -4.71
CA ARG A 21 -22.21 6.49 -6.05
C ARG A 21 -21.30 5.56 -6.86
N TYR A 22 -20.43 4.82 -6.18
CA TYR A 22 -19.45 3.93 -6.78
C TYR A 22 -19.40 2.63 -6.03
N TRP A 23 -19.24 1.53 -6.76
CA TRP A 23 -19.08 0.19 -6.22
C TRP A 23 -17.70 -0.32 -6.62
N VAL A 24 -16.89 -0.67 -5.63
CA VAL A 24 -15.56 -1.25 -5.84
C VAL A 24 -15.60 -2.70 -5.38
N HIS A 25 -15.28 -3.62 -6.29
CA HIS A 25 -15.28 -5.06 -6.02
C HIS A 25 -13.84 -5.58 -6.00
N ASN A 26 -13.38 -6.01 -4.84
CA ASN A 26 -12.10 -6.70 -4.70
C ASN A 26 -12.25 -8.20 -5.04
N ASN A 27 -11.13 -8.83 -5.37
CA ASN A 27 -11.07 -10.27 -5.58
C ASN A 27 -10.95 -11.02 -4.22
N MET A 28 -10.90 -12.35 -4.30
CA MET A 28 -10.85 -13.19 -3.11
C MET A 28 -9.45 -13.25 -2.49
N ILE A 29 -9.42 -13.61 -1.21
CA ILE A 29 -8.20 -13.91 -0.48
C ILE A 29 -8.02 -15.43 -0.43
N THR A 30 -6.78 -15.86 -0.64
CA THR A 30 -6.35 -17.25 -0.47
C THR A 30 -5.29 -17.34 0.64
N ILE A 31 -5.08 -18.52 1.17
CA ILE A 31 -4.03 -18.84 2.13
C ILE A 31 -3.29 -20.05 1.58
N ASN A 32 -2.01 -19.85 1.22
CA ASN A 32 -1.19 -20.88 0.56
C ASN A 32 -1.92 -21.50 -0.65
N GLY A 33 -2.48 -20.66 -1.52
CA GLY A 33 -3.21 -21.05 -2.72
C GLY A 33 -4.61 -21.61 -2.51
N LYS A 34 -5.09 -21.77 -1.27
CA LYS A 34 -6.41 -22.28 -0.95
C LYS A 34 -7.35 -21.14 -0.56
N LYS A 35 -8.58 -21.16 -1.07
CA LYS A 35 -9.60 -20.16 -0.70
C LYS A 35 -9.73 -20.07 0.82
N MET A 36 -9.64 -18.84 1.35
CA MET A 36 -9.90 -18.59 2.76
C MET A 36 -11.40 -18.71 3.07
N GLY A 37 -11.73 -19.40 4.13
CA GLY A 37 -13.13 -19.54 4.57
C GLY A 37 -13.26 -20.34 5.86
N LYS A 38 -14.29 -20.02 6.64
CA LYS A 38 -14.59 -20.72 7.91
C LYS A 38 -14.80 -22.22 7.72
N SER A 39 -15.46 -22.61 6.62
CA SER A 39 -15.71 -24.02 6.27
C SER A 39 -14.44 -24.81 5.94
N TYR A 40 -13.35 -24.12 5.61
CA TYR A 40 -12.05 -24.75 5.31
C TYR A 40 -11.10 -24.74 6.50
N ASN A 41 -11.57 -24.23 7.64
CA ASN A 41 -10.78 -24.11 8.89
C ASN A 41 -9.42 -23.41 8.70
N ASN A 42 -9.36 -22.46 7.75
CA ASN A 42 -8.18 -21.66 7.44
C ASN A 42 -8.45 -20.15 7.49
N PHE A 43 -9.54 -19.76 8.16
CA PHE A 43 -9.91 -18.37 8.32
C PHE A 43 -9.05 -17.71 9.40
N ILE A 44 -8.30 -16.67 9.04
CA ILE A 44 -7.46 -15.88 9.96
C ILE A 44 -8.13 -14.53 10.17
N THR A 45 -8.37 -14.14 11.41
CA THR A 45 -8.84 -12.80 11.76
C THR A 45 -7.68 -11.81 11.78
N LEU A 46 -7.97 -10.51 11.66
CA LEU A 46 -6.95 -9.47 11.81
C LEU A 46 -6.32 -9.49 13.22
N GLU A 47 -7.12 -9.75 14.26
CA GLU A 47 -6.62 -9.89 15.63
C GLU A 47 -5.60 -11.02 15.73
N GLN A 48 -5.91 -12.20 15.21
CA GLN A 48 -4.97 -13.32 15.17
C GLN A 48 -3.71 -12.99 14.38
N MET A 49 -3.84 -12.25 13.27
CA MET A 49 -2.71 -11.83 12.46
C MET A 49 -1.79 -10.86 13.21
N PHE A 50 -2.37 -9.92 13.96
CA PHE A 50 -1.61 -8.94 14.75
C PHE A 50 -0.98 -9.54 16.01
N ASN A 51 -1.61 -10.56 16.60
CA ASN A 51 -1.09 -11.24 17.79
C ASN A 51 -0.21 -12.46 17.46
N GLY A 52 -0.22 -12.94 16.21
CA GLY A 52 0.45 -14.19 15.81
C GLY A 52 -0.23 -15.44 16.36
N ASP A 53 -1.49 -15.35 16.76
CA ASP A 53 -2.23 -16.44 17.44
C ASP A 53 -3.05 -17.27 16.43
N HIS A 54 -2.38 -17.84 15.45
CA HIS A 54 -3.01 -18.79 14.52
C HIS A 54 -1.99 -19.79 13.99
N PRO A 55 -2.32 -21.10 13.88
CA PRO A 55 -1.37 -22.15 13.47
C PRO A 55 -0.74 -21.96 12.08
N ALA A 56 -1.38 -21.19 11.20
CA ALA A 56 -0.84 -20.89 9.88
C ALA A 56 0.11 -19.68 9.87
N LEU A 57 0.31 -18.98 10.99
CA LEU A 57 1.20 -17.84 11.13
C LEU A 57 2.47 -18.26 11.87
N GLU A 58 3.63 -17.84 11.38
CA GLU A 58 4.93 -18.07 12.05
C GLU A 58 5.24 -16.98 13.07
N GLN A 59 4.63 -15.81 12.93
CA GLN A 59 4.84 -14.67 13.82
C GLN A 59 3.64 -13.71 13.79
N ALA A 60 3.65 -12.75 14.71
CA ALA A 60 2.78 -11.58 14.69
C ALA A 60 3.23 -10.60 13.59
N TYR A 61 2.28 -9.98 12.91
CA TYR A 61 2.54 -8.96 11.89
C TYR A 61 1.90 -7.62 12.30
N SER A 62 2.63 -6.53 12.12
CA SER A 62 2.08 -5.21 12.40
C SER A 62 0.91 -4.88 11.46
N PRO A 63 -0.07 -4.07 11.90
CA PRO A 63 -1.13 -3.59 11.02
C PRO A 63 -0.61 -2.92 9.75
N MET A 64 0.50 -2.20 9.84
CA MET A 64 1.15 -1.55 8.69
C MET A 64 1.77 -2.56 7.73
N THR A 65 2.39 -3.63 8.22
CA THR A 65 2.90 -4.72 7.39
C THR A 65 1.77 -5.37 6.60
N VAL A 66 0.65 -5.69 7.26
CA VAL A 66 -0.53 -6.30 6.62
C VAL A 66 -1.13 -5.35 5.58
N ARG A 67 -1.29 -4.06 5.90
CA ARG A 67 -1.76 -3.05 4.95
C ARG A 67 -0.82 -2.94 3.74
N PHE A 68 0.48 -2.85 3.96
CA PHE A 68 1.47 -2.75 2.91
C PHE A 68 1.45 -3.99 2.00
N PHE A 69 1.35 -5.19 2.60
CA PHE A 69 1.20 -6.44 1.86
C PHE A 69 -0.04 -6.42 0.95
N ILE A 70 -1.20 -6.00 1.46
CA ILE A 70 -2.45 -5.92 0.69
C ILE A 70 -2.30 -4.94 -0.48
N LEU A 71 -1.67 -3.78 -0.28
CA LEU A 71 -1.50 -2.75 -1.29
C LEU A 71 -0.47 -3.11 -2.38
N GLN A 72 0.38 -4.12 -2.16
CA GLN A 72 1.30 -4.63 -3.20
C GLN A 72 0.57 -5.39 -4.32
N ALA A 73 -0.66 -5.84 -4.08
CA ALA A 73 -1.49 -6.46 -5.09
C ALA A 73 -2.58 -5.49 -5.56
N HIS A 74 -2.90 -5.53 -6.86
CA HIS A 74 -4.06 -4.80 -7.36
C HIS A 74 -5.33 -5.39 -6.76
N TYR A 75 -6.30 -4.58 -6.32
CA TYR A 75 -7.50 -5.04 -5.62
C TYR A 75 -8.36 -6.04 -6.42
N ARG A 76 -8.26 -6.03 -7.75
CA ARG A 76 -8.92 -7.01 -8.64
C ARG A 76 -8.19 -8.34 -8.73
N SER A 77 -6.96 -8.43 -8.24
CA SER A 77 -6.18 -9.65 -8.24
C SER A 77 -6.47 -10.50 -7.01
N THR A 78 -6.33 -11.82 -7.13
CA THR A 78 -6.35 -12.69 -5.95
C THR A 78 -5.16 -12.37 -5.06
N LEU A 79 -5.41 -12.18 -3.77
CA LEU A 79 -4.38 -11.96 -2.76
C LEU A 79 -4.11 -13.27 -2.02
N ASP A 80 -2.90 -13.79 -2.13
CA ASP A 80 -2.50 -15.03 -1.43
C ASP A 80 -1.68 -14.72 -0.19
N PHE A 81 -2.22 -15.04 0.98
CA PHE A 81 -1.50 -14.91 2.24
C PHE A 81 -0.59 -16.12 2.45
N SER A 82 0.71 -15.86 2.54
CA SER A 82 1.71 -16.82 3.01
C SER A 82 2.68 -16.13 3.96
N ASN A 83 3.35 -16.89 4.83
CA ASN A 83 4.34 -16.33 5.76
C ASN A 83 5.50 -15.68 4.99
N GLU A 84 5.96 -16.31 3.90
CA GLU A 84 7.03 -15.78 3.06
C GLU A 84 6.65 -14.43 2.45
N ALA A 85 5.41 -14.28 1.98
CA ALA A 85 4.93 -13.04 1.38
C ALA A 85 4.77 -11.93 2.43
N LEU A 86 4.26 -12.26 3.61
CA LEU A 86 4.13 -11.30 4.73
C LEU A 86 5.49 -10.85 5.25
N GLN A 87 6.45 -11.77 5.42
CA GLN A 87 7.82 -11.45 5.83
C GLN A 87 8.55 -10.63 4.77
N ALA A 88 8.32 -10.90 3.48
CA ALA A 88 8.88 -10.09 2.40
C ALA A 88 8.29 -8.68 2.41
N ALA A 89 6.98 -8.54 2.66
CA ALA A 89 6.32 -7.24 2.80
C ALA A 89 6.86 -6.46 4.01
N GLU A 90 7.06 -7.11 5.15
CA GLU A 90 7.65 -6.49 6.35
C GLU A 90 9.04 -5.93 6.07
N LYS A 91 9.93 -6.74 5.47
CA LYS A 91 11.28 -6.29 5.07
C LYS A 91 11.24 -5.15 4.06
N GLY A 92 10.27 -5.20 3.11
CA GLY A 92 10.05 -4.14 2.14
C GLY A 92 9.62 -2.84 2.79
N LEU A 93 8.66 -2.90 3.72
CA LEU A 93 8.20 -1.75 4.49
C LEU A 93 9.33 -1.15 5.34
N ASP A 94 10.05 -1.97 6.08
CA ASP A 94 11.19 -1.53 6.91
C ASP A 94 12.25 -0.79 6.08
N ARG A 95 12.55 -1.32 4.89
CA ARG A 95 13.46 -0.67 3.96
C ARG A 95 12.93 0.67 3.50
N LEU A 96 11.67 0.72 3.07
CA LEU A 96 11.01 1.94 2.63
C LEU A 96 11.06 3.02 3.73
N MET A 97 10.76 2.65 4.97
CA MET A 97 10.78 3.58 6.12
C MET A 97 12.18 4.12 6.41
N LYS A 98 13.22 3.26 6.37
CA LYS A 98 14.63 3.69 6.54
C LYS A 98 15.06 4.67 5.45
N ASP A 99 14.67 4.40 4.22
CA ASP A 99 15.04 5.22 3.07
C ASP A 99 14.31 6.58 3.12
N ILE A 100 13.08 6.63 3.64
CA ILE A 100 12.35 7.89 3.92
C ILE A 100 13.05 8.70 5.02
N GLU A 101 13.56 8.06 6.06
CA GLU A 101 14.37 8.75 7.07
C GLU A 101 15.63 9.39 6.48
N ALA A 102 16.21 8.80 5.44
CA ALA A 102 17.35 9.39 4.74
C ALA A 102 16.97 10.71 4.04
N LEU A 103 15.76 10.81 3.46
CA LEU A 103 15.24 12.07 2.91
C LEU A 103 15.14 13.15 4.00
N HIS A 104 14.56 12.83 5.15
CA HIS A 104 14.42 13.80 6.26
C HIS A 104 15.76 14.34 6.77
N LYS A 105 16.79 13.49 6.79
CA LYS A 105 18.15 13.83 7.24
C LYS A 105 19.02 14.43 6.13
N ALA A 106 18.57 14.42 4.87
CA ALA A 106 19.36 14.88 3.75
C ALA A 106 19.68 16.39 3.83
N PRO A 107 20.91 16.81 3.52
CA PRO A 107 21.27 18.21 3.47
C PRO A 107 20.57 18.91 2.31
N VAL A 108 20.31 20.20 2.44
CA VAL A 108 19.80 21.04 1.36
C VAL A 108 20.94 21.62 0.54
N SER A 109 20.68 21.83 -0.76
CA SER A 109 21.65 22.34 -1.73
C SER A 109 21.06 23.53 -2.53
N ALA A 110 21.90 24.19 -3.29
CA ALA A 110 21.47 25.32 -4.12
C ALA A 110 20.65 24.90 -5.36
N SER A 111 20.78 23.63 -5.78
CA SER A 111 20.06 23.09 -6.95
C SER A 111 19.63 21.65 -6.70
N SER A 112 18.56 21.23 -7.36
CA SER A 112 18.10 19.86 -7.38
C SER A 112 18.66 19.12 -8.60
N SER A 113 19.04 17.86 -8.40
CA SER A 113 19.59 17.00 -9.46
C SER A 113 18.57 16.10 -10.12
N PHE A 114 17.36 16.00 -9.56
CA PHE A 114 16.23 15.26 -10.13
C PHE A 114 14.90 15.99 -9.89
N ASN A 115 13.90 15.62 -10.67
CA ASN A 115 12.58 16.26 -10.64
C ASN A 115 11.68 15.55 -9.60
N VAL A 116 11.30 16.27 -8.55
CA VAL A 116 10.42 15.77 -7.50
C VAL A 116 8.96 15.76 -7.94
N ASP A 117 8.53 16.71 -8.78
CA ASP A 117 7.13 16.81 -9.21
C ASP A 117 6.71 15.58 -10.06
N GLU A 118 7.67 14.88 -10.67
CA GLU A 118 7.43 13.63 -11.39
C GLU A 118 6.94 12.50 -10.48
N ILE A 119 7.38 12.48 -9.21
CA ILE A 119 6.93 11.45 -8.23
C ILE A 119 5.44 11.57 -8.01
N GLU A 120 5.00 12.79 -7.71
CA GLU A 120 3.59 13.09 -7.45
C GLU A 120 2.74 12.77 -8.69
N SER A 121 3.19 13.18 -9.89
CA SER A 121 2.47 12.91 -11.14
C SER A 121 2.31 11.41 -11.40
N ARG A 122 3.37 10.62 -11.27
CA ARG A 122 3.33 9.17 -11.48
C ARG A 122 2.43 8.47 -10.48
N CYS A 123 2.45 8.88 -9.21
CA CYS A 123 1.56 8.33 -8.20
C CYS A 123 0.09 8.70 -8.46
N ALA A 124 -0.18 9.95 -8.81
CA ALA A 124 -1.53 10.42 -9.13
C ALA A 124 -2.09 9.72 -10.38
N GLU A 125 -1.28 9.56 -11.43
CA GLU A 125 -1.66 8.82 -12.63
C GLU A 125 -2.00 7.35 -12.32
N ALA A 126 -1.17 6.68 -11.51
CA ALA A 126 -1.42 5.31 -11.09
C ALA A 126 -2.73 5.17 -10.28
N MET A 127 -3.02 6.15 -9.42
CA MET A 127 -4.29 6.16 -8.67
C MET A 127 -5.49 6.48 -9.54
N ALA A 128 -5.32 7.30 -10.58
CA ALA A 128 -6.36 7.57 -11.58
C ALA A 128 -6.60 6.37 -12.51
N ASP A 129 -5.61 5.49 -12.67
CA ASP A 129 -5.70 4.23 -13.42
C ASP A 129 -6.15 3.09 -12.50
N ASP A 130 -7.44 3.11 -12.14
CA ASP A 130 -8.11 2.04 -11.38
C ASP A 130 -7.48 1.75 -10.00
N LEU A 131 -7.05 2.79 -9.28
CA LEU A 131 -6.48 2.68 -7.93
C LEU A 131 -5.26 1.74 -7.87
N ASN A 132 -4.33 1.89 -8.80
CA ASN A 132 -3.20 1.00 -9.00
C ASN A 132 -2.08 1.20 -7.95
N TRP A 133 -2.36 0.82 -6.71
CA TRP A 133 -1.40 0.88 -5.60
C TRP A 133 -0.07 0.18 -5.86
N PRO A 134 0.00 -0.98 -6.55
CA PRO A 134 1.28 -1.59 -6.90
C PRO A 134 2.23 -0.65 -7.64
N ILE A 135 1.70 0.17 -8.55
CA ILE A 135 2.52 1.16 -9.28
C ILE A 135 2.95 2.30 -8.37
N VAL A 136 2.07 2.76 -7.46
CA VAL A 136 2.45 3.78 -6.44
C VAL A 136 3.61 3.27 -5.59
N ILE A 137 3.51 2.05 -5.06
CA ILE A 137 4.57 1.43 -4.24
C ILE A 137 5.86 1.28 -5.04
N SER A 138 5.78 0.79 -6.28
CA SER A 138 6.94 0.68 -7.16
C SER A 138 7.60 2.03 -7.40
N THR A 139 6.80 3.07 -7.66
CA THR A 139 7.28 4.45 -7.82
C THR A 139 8.00 4.93 -6.55
N MET A 140 7.44 4.69 -5.37
CA MET A 140 8.09 5.03 -4.11
C MET A 140 9.46 4.35 -3.97
N PHE A 141 9.57 3.06 -4.30
CA PHE A 141 10.85 2.35 -4.26
C PHE A 141 11.89 2.88 -5.25
N ASP A 142 11.47 3.35 -6.41
CA ASP A 142 12.39 3.99 -7.37
C ASP A 142 12.98 5.28 -6.78
N TYR A 143 12.16 6.09 -6.11
CA TYR A 143 12.58 7.38 -5.57
C TYR A 143 13.34 7.27 -4.24
N VAL A 144 13.03 6.30 -3.39
CA VAL A 144 13.84 6.11 -2.17
C VAL A 144 15.29 5.74 -2.46
N ARG A 145 15.59 5.16 -3.63
CA ARG A 145 16.98 4.98 -4.08
C ARG A 145 17.68 6.33 -4.29
N LEU A 146 16.97 7.32 -4.83
CA LEU A 146 17.49 8.68 -4.96
C LEU A 146 17.69 9.35 -3.61
N PHE A 147 16.79 9.12 -2.64
CA PHE A 147 16.92 9.65 -1.29
C PHE A 147 18.17 9.13 -0.57
N ASN A 148 18.49 7.85 -0.74
CA ASN A 148 19.76 7.30 -0.24
C ASN A 148 20.98 7.96 -0.88
N GLN A 149 20.92 8.28 -2.17
CA GLN A 149 21.99 8.98 -2.87
C GLN A 149 22.19 10.44 -2.42
N LEU A 150 21.14 11.08 -1.84
CA LEU A 150 21.27 12.38 -1.18
C LEU A 150 22.21 12.31 0.02
N SER A 151 22.05 11.27 0.86
CA SER A 151 22.93 11.04 2.03
C SER A 151 24.37 10.77 1.62
N GLU A 152 24.59 10.16 0.46
CA GLU A 152 25.90 9.88 -0.12
C GLU A 152 26.51 11.07 -0.86
N GLY A 153 25.79 12.18 -0.98
CA GLY A 153 26.23 13.35 -1.74
C GLY A 153 26.25 13.18 -3.26
N LYS A 154 25.66 12.09 -3.79
CA LYS A 154 25.55 11.82 -5.23
C LYS A 154 24.38 12.51 -5.89
N GLN A 155 23.38 12.87 -5.12
CA GLN A 155 22.21 13.64 -5.53
C GLN A 155 22.04 14.87 -4.63
N THR A 156 21.32 15.87 -5.11
CA THR A 156 21.10 17.13 -4.39
C THR A 156 19.62 17.53 -4.48
N LEU A 157 19.11 18.20 -3.45
CA LEU A 157 17.77 18.81 -3.43
C LEU A 157 17.84 20.22 -2.84
N THR A 158 17.06 21.13 -3.42
CA THR A 158 16.77 22.41 -2.79
C THR A 158 15.88 22.22 -1.56
N ALA A 159 15.79 23.25 -0.69
CA ALA A 159 14.88 23.22 0.44
C ALA A 159 13.41 23.08 0.01
N GLU A 160 13.03 23.72 -1.10
CA GLU A 160 11.68 23.63 -1.67
C GLU A 160 11.37 22.24 -2.16
N ASP A 161 12.24 21.63 -2.98
CA ASP A 161 12.02 20.30 -3.53
C ASP A 161 12.09 19.22 -2.46
N LYS A 162 12.91 19.40 -1.43
CA LYS A 162 12.91 18.51 -0.24
C LYS A 162 11.55 18.54 0.46
N ALA A 163 10.99 19.71 0.71
CA ALA A 163 9.67 19.85 1.32
C ALA A 163 8.56 19.23 0.45
N LYS A 164 8.63 19.37 -0.88
CA LYS A 164 7.72 18.71 -1.82
C LYS A 164 7.85 17.17 -1.72
N ALA A 165 9.07 16.64 -1.74
CA ALA A 165 9.31 15.20 -1.62
C ALA A 165 8.75 14.64 -0.30
N GLU A 166 8.96 15.34 0.82
CA GLU A 166 8.41 14.97 2.12
C GLU A 166 6.87 14.98 2.12
N ALA A 167 6.24 15.99 1.51
CA ALA A 167 4.79 16.07 1.37
C ALA A 167 4.23 14.93 0.50
N THR A 168 4.91 14.59 -0.59
CA THR A 168 4.54 13.46 -1.47
C THR A 168 4.64 12.13 -0.72
N VAL A 169 5.73 11.89 0.01
CA VAL A 169 5.88 10.70 0.87
C VAL A 169 4.76 10.64 1.91
N GLN A 170 4.46 11.75 2.59
CA GLN A 170 3.38 11.82 3.57
C GLN A 170 2.03 11.46 2.97
N ARG A 171 1.76 11.86 1.74
CA ARG A 171 0.49 11.57 1.03
C ARG A 171 0.35 10.12 0.62
N TRP A 172 1.43 9.50 0.12
CA TRP A 172 1.36 8.21 -0.55
C TRP A 172 1.84 7.03 0.30
N VAL A 173 2.46 7.26 1.45
CA VAL A 173 2.94 6.20 2.35
C VAL A 173 2.14 6.15 3.66
N PHE A 174 1.70 7.29 4.16
CA PHE A 174 0.98 7.45 5.44
C PHE A 174 -0.48 7.89 5.23
#